data_2636c2b970dac232e5a2b2375c80a8b9
#
_entry.id   2636c2b970dac232e5a2b2375c80a8b9
#
_cell.length_a   1.000
_cell.length_b   1.000
_cell.length_c   1.000
_cell.angle_alpha   90.00
_cell.angle_beta   90.00
_cell.angle_gamma   90.00
#
_symmetry.space_group_name_H-M   'P 1'
#
loop_
_entity.id
_entity.type
_entity.pdbx_description
1 polymer ?
#
loop_
_entity_poly.entity_id
_entity_poly.type
_entity_poly.pdbx_seq_one_letter_code
_entity_poly.pdbx_strand_id
1 'polypeptide(L)'
;MVDMPTTIEDDSLKLTALGARLRAERERRGLSAEVLAARSRVSRSMLYEIERGRKAPTVLVLDRIATALGTSMARLLGDERRGRVVPLPREEQSVARAAAGWERRIVSPALPGVEFEFMRTTLGPGVDAGAFDPHAAGSREYVAVESGDLELTIDGQRYPLRAGDAIYYEGDCLHGFRNRQASPCVYYLVMDLPAGSGGGHG
;
A
#
# COMPACT_ATOMS: atom_id res chain seq x y z
N MET A 1 -22.05 -17.31 31.61
CA MET A 1 -23.10 -17.07 30.60
C MET A 1 -22.64 -15.79 29.88
N VAL A 2 -21.97 -15.94 28.75
CA VAL A 2 -21.43 -14.81 27.98
C VAL A 2 -22.57 -14.31 27.10
N ASP A 3 -23.02 -13.09 27.37
CA ASP A 3 -24.05 -12.39 26.60
C ASP A 3 -23.47 -12.08 25.21
N MET A 4 -23.90 -12.82 24.20
CA MET A 4 -23.57 -12.55 22.80
C MET A 4 -24.40 -11.34 22.38
N PRO A 5 -23.80 -10.20 21.97
CA PRO A 5 -24.57 -9.06 21.49
C PRO A 5 -25.32 -9.45 20.21
N THR A 6 -26.59 -9.12 20.18
CA THR A 6 -27.53 -9.47 19.10
C THR A 6 -27.06 -8.85 17.78
N THR A 7 -26.66 -9.68 16.84
CA THR A 7 -26.08 -9.35 15.52
C THR A 7 -26.85 -8.27 14.72
N ILE A 8 -28.15 -8.12 14.95
CA ILE A 8 -29.03 -7.17 14.22
C ILE A 8 -28.84 -5.71 14.69
N GLU A 9 -28.58 -5.46 15.98
CA GLU A 9 -28.34 -4.10 16.49
C GLU A 9 -26.99 -3.56 16.00
N ASP A 10 -25.99 -4.41 15.92
CA ASP A 10 -24.66 -4.07 15.43
C ASP A 10 -24.68 -3.69 13.92
N ASP A 11 -25.45 -4.41 13.11
CA ASP A 11 -25.60 -4.12 11.68
C ASP A 11 -26.36 -2.81 11.43
N SER A 12 -27.36 -2.48 12.22
CA SER A 12 -28.09 -1.19 12.14
C SER A 12 -27.17 -0.01 12.48
N LEU A 13 -26.32 -0.14 13.49
CA LEU A 13 -25.34 0.88 13.86
C LEU A 13 -24.28 1.08 12.76
N LYS A 14 -23.83 0.00 12.13
CA LYS A 14 -22.88 0.07 11.00
C LYS A 14 -23.48 0.76 9.79
N LEU A 15 -24.73 0.48 9.45
CA LEU A 15 -25.45 1.13 8.34
C LEU A 15 -25.65 2.63 8.59
N THR A 16 -26.03 3.01 9.80
CA THR A 16 -26.19 4.41 10.20
C THR A 16 -24.85 5.16 10.09
N ALA A 17 -23.77 4.56 10.56
CA ALA A 17 -22.45 5.12 10.47
C ALA A 17 -21.94 5.26 9.01
N LEU A 18 -22.21 4.27 8.16
CA LEU A 18 -21.93 4.32 6.72
C LEU A 18 -22.68 5.48 6.06
N GLY A 19 -23.99 5.57 6.31
CA GLY A 19 -24.84 6.61 5.74
C GLY A 19 -24.38 8.02 6.13
N ALA A 20 -24.06 8.22 7.40
CA ALA A 20 -23.54 9.50 7.90
C ALA A 20 -22.20 9.88 7.24
N ARG A 21 -21.26 8.93 7.09
CA ARG A 21 -19.97 9.17 6.39
C ARG A 21 -20.17 9.52 4.92
N LEU A 22 -21.04 8.78 4.23
CA LEU A 22 -21.36 9.03 2.82
C LEU A 22 -21.92 10.43 2.63
N ARG A 23 -22.88 10.83 3.45
CA ARG A 23 -23.46 12.16 3.43
C ARG A 23 -22.42 13.25 3.71
N ALA A 24 -21.61 13.10 4.75
CA ALA A 24 -20.55 14.04 5.10
C ALA A 24 -19.53 14.20 3.95
N GLU A 25 -19.18 13.10 3.28
CA GLU A 25 -18.25 13.11 2.17
C GLU A 25 -18.84 13.81 0.93
N ARG A 26 -20.13 13.63 0.66
CA ARG A 26 -20.85 14.34 -0.40
C ARG A 26 -20.90 15.85 -0.11
N GLU A 27 -21.28 16.23 1.12
CA GLU A 27 -21.39 17.63 1.53
C GLU A 27 -20.03 18.33 1.51
N ARG A 28 -18.96 17.65 1.94
CA ARG A 28 -17.59 18.18 1.88
C ARG A 28 -17.14 18.52 0.46
N ARG A 29 -17.67 17.82 -0.55
CA ARG A 29 -17.43 18.09 -1.98
C ARG A 29 -18.42 19.06 -2.61
N GLY A 30 -19.33 19.62 -1.84
CA GLY A 30 -20.34 20.53 -2.35
C GLY A 30 -21.35 19.91 -3.31
N LEU A 31 -21.51 18.56 -3.26
CA LEU A 31 -22.42 17.87 -4.17
C LEU A 31 -23.83 17.78 -3.59
N SER A 32 -24.86 18.07 -4.42
CA SER A 32 -26.23 17.73 -4.07
C SER A 32 -26.47 16.22 -4.18
N ALA A 33 -27.52 15.72 -3.52
CA ALA A 33 -27.90 14.30 -3.62
C ALA A 33 -28.27 13.92 -5.06
N GLU A 34 -28.88 14.85 -5.81
CA GLU A 34 -29.23 14.67 -7.21
C GLU A 34 -27.99 14.46 -8.09
N VAL A 35 -26.99 15.30 -7.90
CA VAL A 35 -25.73 15.23 -8.66
C VAL A 35 -24.99 13.94 -8.35
N LEU A 36 -24.89 13.54 -7.08
CA LEU A 36 -24.25 12.30 -6.70
C LEU A 36 -25.00 11.08 -7.24
N ALA A 37 -26.33 11.05 -7.15
CA ALA A 37 -27.18 9.98 -7.68
C ALA A 37 -26.95 9.81 -9.19
N ALA A 38 -26.94 10.92 -9.96
CA ALA A 38 -26.68 10.90 -11.40
C ALA A 38 -25.29 10.36 -11.73
N ARG A 39 -24.23 10.86 -11.05
CA ARG A 39 -22.83 10.44 -11.27
C ARG A 39 -22.59 8.98 -10.94
N SER A 40 -23.20 8.49 -9.86
CA SER A 40 -23.05 7.11 -9.40
C SER A 40 -23.99 6.12 -10.10
N ARG A 41 -24.90 6.60 -10.96
CA ARG A 41 -25.95 5.80 -11.60
C ARG A 41 -26.80 5.04 -10.56
N VAL A 42 -27.12 5.70 -9.44
CA VAL A 42 -27.97 5.19 -8.36
C VAL A 42 -29.20 6.09 -8.30
N SER A 43 -30.39 5.50 -8.03
CA SER A 43 -31.60 6.32 -7.90
C SER A 43 -31.51 7.24 -6.68
N ARG A 44 -32.13 8.43 -6.77
CA ARG A 44 -32.18 9.40 -5.65
C ARG A 44 -32.77 8.77 -4.39
N SER A 45 -33.84 8.00 -4.53
CA SER A 45 -34.46 7.32 -3.39
C SER A 45 -33.53 6.33 -2.73
N MET A 46 -32.79 5.55 -3.53
CA MET A 46 -31.80 4.60 -3.00
C MET A 46 -30.67 5.33 -2.27
N LEU A 47 -30.11 6.39 -2.85
CA LEU A 47 -29.06 7.17 -2.21
C LEU A 47 -29.54 7.77 -0.87
N TYR A 48 -30.75 8.30 -0.86
CA TYR A 48 -31.37 8.85 0.34
C TYR A 48 -31.56 7.82 1.45
N GLU A 49 -32.01 6.60 1.13
CA GLU A 49 -32.19 5.53 2.09
C GLU A 49 -30.83 5.02 2.63
N ILE A 50 -29.80 4.98 1.78
CA ILE A 50 -28.43 4.63 2.19
C ILE A 50 -27.87 5.72 3.15
N GLU A 51 -27.98 7.00 2.79
CA GLU A 51 -27.50 8.11 3.63
C GLU A 51 -28.19 8.16 5.01
N ARG A 52 -29.40 7.61 5.13
CA ARG A 52 -30.13 7.49 6.39
C ARG A 52 -29.87 6.19 7.15
N GLY A 53 -29.02 5.32 6.62
CA GLY A 53 -28.74 4.02 7.22
C GLY A 53 -29.90 3.03 7.17
N ARG A 54 -30.92 3.28 6.32
CA ARG A 54 -32.13 2.45 6.22
C ARG A 54 -31.99 1.34 5.16
N LYS A 55 -30.99 1.43 4.31
CA LYS A 55 -30.72 0.44 3.27
C LYS A 55 -29.25 0.16 3.13
N ALA A 56 -28.89 -1.14 3.16
CA ALA A 56 -27.54 -1.60 2.87
C ALA A 56 -27.29 -1.51 1.35
N PRO A 57 -26.25 -0.80 0.89
CA PRO A 57 -25.85 -0.86 -0.51
C PRO A 57 -25.18 -2.22 -0.80
N THR A 58 -25.36 -2.73 -2.01
CA THR A 58 -24.49 -3.80 -2.49
C THR A 58 -23.07 -3.27 -2.70
N VAL A 59 -22.08 -4.16 -2.75
CA VAL A 59 -20.67 -3.79 -3.02
C VAL A 59 -20.55 -2.95 -4.30
N LEU A 60 -21.24 -3.34 -5.38
CA LEU A 60 -21.24 -2.62 -6.65
C LEU A 60 -21.89 -1.22 -6.57
N VAL A 61 -22.91 -1.07 -5.75
CA VAL A 61 -23.57 0.24 -5.51
C VAL A 61 -22.62 1.14 -4.70
N LEU A 62 -22.00 0.59 -3.66
CA LEU A 62 -21.06 1.33 -2.82
C LEU A 62 -19.83 1.76 -3.62
N ASP A 63 -19.31 0.90 -4.47
CA ASP A 63 -18.16 1.20 -5.35
C ASP A 63 -18.49 2.35 -6.32
N ARG A 64 -19.63 2.32 -6.98
CA ARG A 64 -20.07 3.41 -7.88
C ARG A 64 -20.22 4.74 -7.14
N ILE A 65 -20.74 4.71 -5.91
CA ILE A 65 -20.87 5.91 -5.08
C ILE A 65 -19.48 6.42 -4.67
N ALA A 66 -18.59 5.52 -4.23
CA ALA A 66 -17.20 5.87 -3.86
C ALA A 66 -16.46 6.49 -5.05
N THR A 67 -16.53 5.88 -6.23
CA THR A 67 -15.96 6.40 -7.47
C THR A 67 -16.51 7.77 -7.83
N ALA A 68 -17.85 7.96 -7.78
CA ALA A 68 -18.49 9.24 -8.06
C ALA A 68 -18.12 10.35 -7.08
N LEU A 69 -17.79 9.97 -5.85
CA LEU A 69 -17.23 10.86 -4.82
C LEU A 69 -15.71 11.06 -4.96
N GLY A 70 -14.99 10.28 -5.79
CA GLY A 70 -13.52 10.31 -5.84
C GLY A 70 -12.90 9.86 -4.51
N THR A 71 -13.43 8.81 -3.90
CA THR A 71 -12.97 8.23 -2.63
C THR A 71 -12.95 6.70 -2.72
N SER A 72 -12.43 6.02 -1.72
CA SER A 72 -12.46 4.56 -1.65
C SER A 72 -13.65 4.03 -0.84
N MET A 73 -14.09 2.79 -1.13
CA MET A 73 -15.07 2.09 -0.30
C MET A 73 -14.61 1.95 1.15
N ALA A 74 -13.32 1.66 1.37
CA ALA A 74 -12.73 1.53 2.70
C ALA A 74 -12.94 2.81 3.53
N ARG A 75 -12.75 3.97 2.91
CA ARG A 75 -13.01 5.27 3.53
C ARG A 75 -14.48 5.43 3.93
N LEU A 76 -15.41 5.10 3.04
CA LEU A 76 -16.85 5.15 3.35
C LEU A 76 -17.24 4.16 4.44
N LEU A 77 -16.62 2.97 4.50
CA LEU A 77 -16.84 1.99 5.55
C LEU A 77 -16.25 2.36 6.92
N GLY A 78 -15.44 3.43 6.97
CA GLY A 78 -14.88 3.93 8.21
C GLY A 78 -13.53 3.33 8.60
N ASP A 79 -12.87 2.74 7.65
CA ASP A 79 -11.54 2.14 7.85
C ASP A 79 -10.39 3.18 7.87
N GLU A 80 -10.75 4.49 7.80
CA GLU A 80 -9.76 5.59 7.88
C GLU A 80 -8.96 5.65 9.18
N ARG A 81 -9.51 5.10 10.26
CA ARG A 81 -8.80 5.13 11.56
C ARG A 81 -7.71 4.08 11.66
N ARG A 82 -7.77 3.02 10.85
CA ARG A 82 -6.76 1.95 10.83
C ARG A 82 -5.50 2.32 10.06
N GLY A 83 -5.54 3.36 9.20
CA GLY A 83 -4.40 3.76 8.39
C GLY A 83 -3.56 4.92 8.93
N ARG A 84 -3.99 5.62 9.99
CA ARG A 84 -3.24 6.80 10.50
C ARG A 84 -1.97 6.44 11.27
N VAL A 85 -2.01 5.35 12.00
CA VAL A 85 -0.86 4.78 12.71
C VAL A 85 -1.01 3.27 12.65
N VAL A 86 -0.11 2.62 11.95
CA VAL A 86 -0.06 1.16 11.83
C VAL A 86 1.31 0.73 12.31
N PRO A 87 1.46 0.32 13.57
CA PRO A 87 2.67 -0.33 14.02
C PRO A 87 2.82 -1.66 13.27
N LEU A 88 4.03 -1.98 12.85
CA LEU A 88 4.38 -3.24 12.21
C LEU A 88 5.50 -3.90 13.03
N PRO A 89 5.15 -4.65 14.09
CA PRO A 89 6.12 -5.37 14.90
C PRO A 89 7.02 -6.27 14.04
N ARG A 90 8.25 -6.49 14.48
CA ARG A 90 9.26 -7.26 13.73
C ARG A 90 8.78 -8.66 13.34
N GLU A 91 8.04 -9.31 14.22
CA GLU A 91 7.45 -10.65 14.04
C GLU A 91 6.34 -10.70 12.99
N GLU A 92 5.69 -9.57 12.72
CA GLU A 92 4.62 -9.46 11.72
C GLU A 92 5.16 -9.04 10.34
N GLN A 93 6.43 -8.66 10.25
CA GLN A 93 7.06 -8.25 8.99
C GLN A 93 7.31 -9.44 8.08
N SER A 94 6.85 -9.36 6.83
CA SER A 94 7.13 -10.38 5.82
C SER A 94 8.63 -10.50 5.53
N VAL A 95 9.13 -11.72 5.41
CA VAL A 95 10.54 -11.99 5.15
C VAL A 95 10.68 -12.95 3.99
N ALA A 96 11.41 -12.55 2.97
CA ALA A 96 11.89 -13.38 1.89
C ALA A 96 13.37 -13.75 2.12
N ARG A 97 13.73 -15.00 1.83
CA ARG A 97 15.12 -15.49 1.88
C ARG A 97 15.44 -16.23 0.62
N ALA A 98 16.65 -16.07 0.11
CA ALA A 98 17.15 -16.86 -1.00
C ALA A 98 18.28 -17.78 -0.56
N ALA A 99 18.38 -18.93 -1.20
CA ALA A 99 19.50 -19.86 -1.02
C ALA A 99 20.86 -19.21 -1.37
N ALA A 100 20.84 -18.16 -2.19
CA ALA A 100 22.01 -17.35 -2.51
C ALA A 100 22.59 -16.59 -1.32
N GLY A 101 21.90 -16.54 -0.17
CA GLY A 101 22.44 -15.95 1.07
C GLY A 101 22.00 -14.49 1.33
N TRP A 102 20.85 -14.09 0.84
CA TRP A 102 20.25 -12.79 1.21
C TRP A 102 18.90 -12.96 1.94
N GLU A 103 18.61 -12.01 2.79
CA GLU A 103 17.31 -11.84 3.45
C GLU A 103 16.74 -10.47 3.13
N ARG A 104 15.48 -10.39 2.72
CA ARG A 104 14.73 -9.14 2.54
C ARG A 104 13.52 -9.14 3.45
N ARG A 105 13.35 -8.08 4.19
CA ARG A 105 12.27 -7.86 5.13
C ARG A 105 11.48 -6.63 4.71
N ILE A 106 10.15 -6.79 4.56
CA ILE A 106 9.24 -5.68 4.28
C ILE A 106 8.96 -4.98 5.59
N VAL A 107 9.30 -3.71 5.69
CA VAL A 107 9.14 -2.88 6.90
C VAL A 107 8.07 -1.80 6.75
N SER A 108 7.42 -1.73 5.59
CA SER A 108 6.19 -0.94 5.37
C SER A 108 4.95 -1.81 5.56
N PRO A 109 3.88 -1.33 6.21
CA PRO A 109 2.60 -2.02 6.17
C PRO A 109 1.97 -1.89 4.78
N ALA A 110 1.30 -2.94 4.32
CA ALA A 110 0.48 -2.88 3.10
C ALA A 110 -0.79 -2.06 3.41
N LEU A 111 -0.90 -0.88 2.81
CA LEU A 111 -2.02 0.02 3.02
C LEU A 111 -2.69 0.36 1.69
N PRO A 112 -4.03 0.39 1.62
CA PRO A 112 -4.73 0.79 0.41
C PRO A 112 -4.35 2.21 -0.02
N GLY A 113 -3.97 2.38 -1.29
CA GLY A 113 -3.59 3.67 -1.86
C GLY A 113 -2.20 4.17 -1.46
N VAL A 114 -1.39 3.32 -0.87
CA VAL A 114 0.04 3.53 -0.64
C VAL A 114 0.80 2.56 -1.55
N GLU A 115 1.49 3.10 -2.53
CA GLU A 115 2.11 2.31 -3.60
C GLU A 115 3.65 2.29 -3.49
N PHE A 116 4.17 2.43 -2.29
CA PHE A 116 5.58 2.23 -2.04
C PHE A 116 5.83 1.04 -1.11
N GLU A 117 6.97 0.38 -1.31
CA GLU A 117 7.49 -0.63 -0.39
C GLU A 117 8.76 -0.12 0.27
N PHE A 118 8.84 -0.27 1.59
CA PHE A 118 10.06 -0.01 2.35
C PHE A 118 10.63 -1.33 2.84
N MET A 119 11.85 -1.64 2.43
CA MET A 119 12.50 -2.92 2.66
C MET A 119 13.84 -2.74 3.37
N ARG A 120 14.17 -3.68 4.24
CA ARG A 120 15.51 -3.84 4.80
C ARG A 120 16.10 -5.14 4.27
N THR A 121 17.22 -5.06 3.57
CA THR A 121 17.89 -6.21 2.96
C THR A 121 19.25 -6.45 3.62
N THR A 122 19.55 -7.70 3.89
CA THR A 122 20.86 -8.16 4.34
C THR A 122 21.44 -9.08 3.28
N LEU A 123 22.61 -8.75 2.76
CA LEU A 123 23.42 -9.62 1.92
C LEU A 123 24.54 -10.23 2.77
N GLY A 124 24.64 -11.55 2.78
CA GLY A 124 25.75 -12.25 3.41
C GLY A 124 27.11 -11.93 2.74
N PRO A 125 28.22 -12.40 3.31
CA PRO A 125 29.55 -12.23 2.72
C PRO A 125 29.64 -12.81 1.30
N GLY A 126 30.15 -12.03 0.34
CA GLY A 126 30.35 -12.45 -1.05
C GLY A 126 29.06 -12.67 -1.84
N VAL A 127 27.89 -12.34 -1.30
CA VAL A 127 26.59 -12.62 -1.93
C VAL A 127 26.34 -11.70 -3.11
N ASP A 128 25.91 -12.31 -4.21
CA ASP A 128 25.33 -11.68 -5.38
C ASP A 128 23.83 -12.00 -5.40
N ALA A 129 22.99 -10.99 -5.27
CA ALA A 129 21.54 -11.16 -5.30
C ALA A 129 20.99 -11.37 -6.73
N GLY A 130 21.85 -11.23 -7.74
CA GLY A 130 21.49 -11.33 -9.16
C GLY A 130 21.01 -10.02 -9.75
N ALA A 131 20.52 -10.13 -10.98
CA ALA A 131 19.91 -9.02 -11.69
C ALA A 131 18.39 -9.03 -11.48
N PHE A 132 17.81 -7.88 -11.35
CA PHE A 132 16.38 -7.64 -11.27
C PHE A 132 15.93 -6.94 -12.55
N ASP A 133 14.82 -7.42 -13.11
CA ASP A 133 14.23 -6.84 -14.31
C ASP A 133 13.71 -5.42 -14.06
N PRO A 134 13.64 -4.57 -15.10
CA PRO A 134 13.07 -3.25 -15.03
C PRO A 134 11.65 -3.27 -14.46
N HIS A 135 11.36 -2.37 -13.54
CA HIS A 135 10.01 -2.13 -13.06
C HIS A 135 9.17 -1.34 -14.08
N ALA A 136 7.91 -1.08 -13.76
CA ALA A 136 7.07 -0.25 -14.61
C ALA A 136 7.65 1.15 -14.78
N ALA A 137 7.47 1.75 -15.96
CA ALA A 137 7.92 3.11 -16.23
C ALA A 137 7.39 4.11 -15.20
N GLY A 138 8.26 4.97 -14.69
CA GLY A 138 7.98 5.92 -13.62
C GLY A 138 8.18 5.37 -12.21
N SER A 139 8.61 4.12 -12.05
CA SER A 139 9.06 3.58 -10.76
C SER A 139 10.33 4.29 -10.30
N ARG A 140 10.49 4.44 -9.00
CA ARG A 140 11.63 5.11 -8.38
C ARG A 140 12.15 4.28 -7.22
N GLU A 141 13.47 4.20 -7.12
CA GLU A 141 14.12 3.51 -6.03
C GLU A 141 15.10 4.41 -5.28
N TYR A 142 15.10 4.26 -3.97
CA TYR A 142 16.03 4.94 -3.05
C TYR A 142 16.72 3.87 -2.22
N VAL A 143 18.03 3.83 -2.27
CA VAL A 143 18.86 2.89 -1.50
C VAL A 143 19.70 3.66 -0.52
N ALA A 144 19.75 3.19 0.74
CA ALA A 144 20.63 3.72 1.77
C ALA A 144 21.34 2.57 2.49
N VAL A 145 22.66 2.62 2.57
CA VAL A 145 23.47 1.58 3.20
C VAL A 145 23.58 1.85 4.70
N GLU A 146 23.08 0.89 5.51
CA GLU A 146 23.17 0.94 6.98
C GLU A 146 24.58 0.50 7.44
N SER A 147 25.08 -0.60 6.87
CA SER A 147 26.37 -1.15 7.28
C SER A 147 26.99 -2.01 6.17
N GLY A 148 28.31 -2.10 6.14
CA GLY A 148 29.07 -2.81 5.11
C GLY A 148 29.19 -2.00 3.83
N ASP A 149 29.54 -2.69 2.73
CA ASP A 149 29.72 -2.12 1.41
C ASP A 149 28.76 -2.81 0.43
N LEU A 150 28.05 -2.03 -0.37
CA LEU A 150 27.12 -2.46 -1.39
C LEU A 150 27.67 -2.08 -2.77
N GLU A 151 27.74 -3.03 -3.70
CA GLU A 151 27.88 -2.74 -5.13
C GLU A 151 26.49 -2.80 -5.77
N LEU A 152 25.97 -1.66 -6.18
CA LEU A 152 24.77 -1.54 -7.01
C LEU A 152 25.19 -1.47 -8.47
N THR A 153 24.55 -2.24 -9.34
CA THR A 153 24.71 -2.17 -10.79
C THR A 153 23.42 -1.67 -11.41
N ILE A 154 23.49 -0.65 -12.27
CA ILE A 154 22.35 -0.09 -13.01
C ILE A 154 22.76 -0.04 -14.48
N ASP A 155 22.02 -0.75 -15.36
CA ASP A 155 22.29 -0.87 -16.79
C ASP A 155 23.78 -1.17 -17.10
N GLY A 156 24.37 -2.05 -16.30
CA GLY A 156 25.78 -2.46 -16.42
C GLY A 156 26.81 -1.51 -15.80
N GLN A 157 26.42 -0.32 -15.37
CA GLN A 157 27.29 0.62 -14.65
C GLN A 157 27.29 0.30 -13.15
N ARG A 158 28.48 0.31 -12.53
CA ARG A 158 28.66 -0.02 -11.11
C ARG A 158 28.73 1.23 -10.26
N TYR A 159 28.03 1.18 -9.13
CA TYR A 159 28.00 2.22 -8.10
C TYR A 159 28.41 1.58 -6.77
N PRO A 160 29.66 1.75 -6.33
CA PRO A 160 30.07 1.29 -5.00
C PRO A 160 29.55 2.25 -3.93
N LEU A 161 28.82 1.70 -2.95
CA LEU A 161 28.24 2.44 -1.84
C LEU A 161 28.77 1.90 -0.53
N ARG A 162 29.12 2.77 0.41
CA ARG A 162 29.59 2.44 1.76
C ARG A 162 28.51 2.76 2.79
N ALA A 163 28.71 2.28 4.00
CA ALA A 163 27.85 2.65 5.12
C ALA A 163 27.69 4.17 5.23
N GLY A 164 26.44 4.63 5.26
CA GLY A 164 26.04 6.04 5.24
C GLY A 164 25.80 6.63 3.86
N ASP A 165 26.21 5.96 2.78
CA ASP A 165 25.91 6.41 1.42
C ASP A 165 24.46 6.10 1.03
N ALA A 166 23.91 6.94 0.15
CA ALA A 166 22.60 6.73 -0.44
C ALA A 166 22.61 7.05 -1.94
N ILE A 167 21.71 6.43 -2.68
CA ILE A 167 21.52 6.67 -4.11
C ILE A 167 20.03 6.65 -4.45
N TYR A 168 19.65 7.44 -5.44
CA TYR A 168 18.35 7.41 -6.11
C TYR A 168 18.57 7.00 -7.56
N TYR A 169 17.64 6.23 -8.11
CA TYR A 169 17.57 5.94 -9.55
C TYR A 169 16.12 5.65 -9.98
N GLU A 170 15.87 5.79 -11.27
CA GLU A 170 14.61 5.37 -11.89
C GLU A 170 14.60 3.86 -12.00
N GLY A 171 13.54 3.20 -11.48
CA GLY A 171 13.48 1.75 -11.33
C GLY A 171 13.12 0.99 -12.61
N ASP A 172 12.87 1.69 -13.72
CA ASP A 172 12.60 1.09 -15.03
C ASP A 172 13.87 0.69 -15.81
N CYS A 173 14.90 0.30 -15.07
CA CYS A 173 16.20 -0.12 -15.57
C CYS A 173 16.59 -1.51 -15.02
N LEU A 174 17.48 -2.21 -15.72
CA LEU A 174 18.09 -3.44 -15.20
C LEU A 174 19.04 -3.09 -14.06
N HIS A 175 18.81 -3.67 -12.89
CA HIS A 175 19.65 -3.37 -11.72
C HIS A 175 20.00 -4.63 -10.93
N GLY A 176 21.02 -4.55 -10.08
CA GLY A 176 21.48 -5.70 -9.28
C GLY A 176 22.27 -5.27 -8.06
N PHE A 177 22.22 -6.08 -7.02
CA PHE A 177 22.84 -5.80 -5.72
C PHE A 177 23.86 -6.89 -5.37
N ARG A 178 25.06 -6.48 -4.98
CA ARG A 178 26.13 -7.41 -4.62
C ARG A 178 26.91 -6.92 -3.41
N ASN A 179 27.22 -7.83 -2.50
CA ASN A 179 28.21 -7.65 -1.44
C ASN A 179 29.48 -8.41 -1.81
N ARG A 180 30.58 -7.70 -2.06
CA ARG A 180 31.89 -8.31 -2.37
C ARG A 180 32.77 -8.56 -1.14
N GLN A 181 32.32 -8.08 0.04
CA GLN A 181 33.13 -8.13 1.26
C GLN A 181 32.94 -9.45 2.01
N ALA A 182 33.89 -9.71 2.92
CA ALA A 182 33.85 -10.86 3.83
C ALA A 182 32.88 -10.68 5.02
N SER A 183 32.30 -9.48 5.17
CA SER A 183 31.31 -9.14 6.20
C SER A 183 29.93 -8.91 5.56
N PRO A 184 28.84 -9.09 6.30
CA PRO A 184 27.50 -8.79 5.79
C PRO A 184 27.33 -7.30 5.43
N CYS A 185 26.51 -7.05 4.41
CA CYS A 185 26.05 -5.72 4.05
C CYS A 185 24.55 -5.61 4.36
N VAL A 186 24.15 -4.48 4.95
CA VAL A 186 22.74 -4.16 5.26
C VAL A 186 22.40 -2.84 4.60
N TYR A 187 21.28 -2.83 3.88
CA TYR A 187 20.77 -1.61 3.27
C TYR A 187 19.24 -1.54 3.34
N TYR A 188 18.73 -0.35 3.27
CA TYR A 188 17.33 -0.06 3.07
C TYR A 188 17.05 0.28 1.61
N LEU A 189 15.90 -0.16 1.13
CA LEU A 189 15.38 0.13 -0.20
C LEU A 189 13.95 0.64 -0.05
N VAL A 190 13.66 1.79 -0.61
CA VAL A 190 12.29 2.27 -0.84
C VAL A 190 12.03 2.17 -2.34
N MET A 191 10.99 1.44 -2.70
CA MET A 191 10.50 1.32 -4.07
C MET A 191 9.13 1.99 -4.15
N ASP A 192 9.04 3.05 -4.96
CA ASP A 192 7.82 3.78 -5.24
C ASP A 192 7.32 3.39 -6.63
N LEU A 193 6.15 2.77 -6.68
CA LEU A 193 5.55 2.27 -7.92
C LEU A 193 4.45 3.23 -8.40
N PRO A 194 4.31 3.49 -9.71
CA PRO A 194 3.22 4.30 -10.22
C PRO A 194 1.87 3.61 -10.00
N ALA A 195 0.84 4.40 -9.68
CA ALA A 195 -0.51 3.92 -9.44
C ALA A 195 -1.01 3.05 -10.60
N GLY A 196 -1.40 1.81 -10.33
CA GLY A 196 -1.92 0.86 -11.32
C GLY A 196 -0.92 -0.22 -11.78
N SER A 197 0.32 -0.27 -11.27
CA SER A 197 1.30 -1.31 -11.60
C SER A 197 1.19 -2.58 -10.72
N GLY A 198 0.20 -2.66 -9.85
CA GLY A 198 -0.02 -3.80 -8.95
C GLY A 198 -0.50 -5.05 -9.68
N GLY A 199 0.43 -5.87 -10.14
CA GLY A 199 0.12 -7.16 -10.77
C GLY A 199 1.35 -7.95 -11.13
N GLY A 200 1.79 -8.85 -10.25
CA GLY A 200 2.65 -9.95 -10.63
C GLY A 200 4.02 -9.99 -9.96
N HIS A 201 4.05 -10.41 -8.73
CA HIS A 201 5.23 -11.07 -8.19
C HIS A 201 4.97 -12.58 -8.31
N GLY A 202 5.56 -13.20 -9.36
CA GLY A 202 5.70 -14.63 -9.51
C GLY A 202 6.90 -15.14 -8.73
#